data_a49ee4a5453768256e031a6ac2535cff
#
_entry.id   a49ee4a5453768256e031a6ac2535cff
#
_cell.length_a   1.000
_cell.length_b   1.000
_cell.length_c   1.000
_cell.angle_alpha   90.00
_cell.angle_beta   90.00
_cell.angle_gamma   90.00
#
_symmetry.space_group_name_H-M   'P 1'
#
loop_
_entity.id
_entity.type
_entity.pdbx_description
1 polymer ?
#
loop_
_entity_poly.entity_id
_entity_poly.type
_entity_poly.pdbx_seq_one_letter_code
_entity_poly.pdbx_strand_id
1 'polypeptide(L)'
;MRILKFGGTSVAGPARLRGAARIVAGALRRDAVLVVVSAQAGVTDALAAATDRGRRAGLIEELTRRHLGGLDAVGGPGASHAAREVHNLLANLRSLLDNEPETDGRPGWRDAVLATGERLSVHLMTAALTAAGLRAGAVDAGSLIATDSGFGEASVDAKATRERVRSWLSTFPEGTVPVTAGFIGADAEGRTTTLGRGGSDYSAAVVGAALGAEGIEIWTDVEGVLSAPPRIVPEAVPVPALSFGVAREVALLGGKVLHPRTMEPAEAARIPIAVRSSLAPGRPGTLVGPASRRTAAARVVTGLEGVAMVTAAAPAGPQPGASLAACLQEAGITVLGFGQTGSCHVRIAVPEGEAERSRELVAARLGRGPVESRGDQCVVALVGDGIGTDGEATFARLLDRLHLPALAVLRRPSPDSVVAVLRGHFLRRAITTLHETLVLGGPAGGMKAFTHRWDVATPIWQGGRP
;
A
#
# COMPACT_ATOMS: atom_id res chain seq x y z
N MET A 1 22.35 -5.14 2.04
CA MET A 1 21.59 -5.24 0.75
C MET A 1 20.35 -4.37 0.85
N ARG A 2 19.95 -3.72 -0.24
CA ARG A 2 18.76 -2.85 -0.33
C ARG A 2 17.75 -3.42 -1.31
N ILE A 3 16.46 -3.31 -1.00
CA ILE A 3 15.38 -3.73 -1.90
C ILE A 3 14.86 -2.50 -2.64
N LEU A 4 14.86 -2.53 -3.96
CA LEU A 4 14.28 -1.51 -4.82
C LEU A 4 13.04 -2.07 -5.51
N LYS A 5 11.85 -1.59 -5.14
CA LYS A 5 10.60 -1.98 -5.79
C LYS A 5 10.17 -0.91 -6.78
N PHE A 6 9.84 -1.30 -7.99
CA PHE A 6 9.30 -0.39 -9.01
C PHE A 6 7.83 -0.71 -9.29
N GLY A 7 6.97 0.31 -9.11
CA GLY A 7 5.53 0.22 -9.41
C GLY A 7 5.27 0.15 -10.92
N GLY A 8 4.05 -0.24 -11.31
CA GLY A 8 3.67 -0.46 -12.70
C GLY A 8 3.86 0.76 -13.60
N THR A 9 3.61 1.97 -13.09
CA THR A 9 3.87 3.24 -13.79
C THR A 9 5.36 3.51 -13.99
N SER A 10 6.20 3.03 -13.07
CA SER A 10 7.67 3.20 -13.10
C SER A 10 8.37 2.25 -14.08
N VAL A 11 7.69 1.21 -14.56
CA VAL A 11 8.19 0.25 -15.56
C VAL A 11 7.39 0.28 -16.88
N ALA A 12 6.45 1.22 -17.02
CA ALA A 12 5.61 1.35 -18.19
C ALA A 12 6.36 1.96 -19.38
N GLY A 13 6.88 1.08 -20.22
CA GLY A 13 7.55 1.44 -21.48
C GLY A 13 9.05 1.74 -21.35
N PRO A 14 9.73 1.90 -22.50
CA PRO A 14 11.20 1.90 -22.59
C PRO A 14 11.87 3.03 -21.82
N ALA A 15 11.29 4.24 -21.85
CA ALA A 15 11.86 5.41 -21.16
C ALA A 15 11.84 5.22 -19.63
N ARG A 16 10.78 4.61 -19.09
CA ARG A 16 10.65 4.30 -17.65
C ARG A 16 11.60 3.19 -17.23
N LEU A 17 11.71 2.13 -18.03
CA LEU A 17 12.67 1.05 -17.79
C LEU A 17 14.13 1.57 -17.77
N ARG A 18 14.51 2.43 -18.71
CA ARG A 18 15.84 3.08 -18.69
C ARG A 18 16.01 4.00 -17.48
N GLY A 19 14.96 4.69 -17.05
CA GLY A 19 14.95 5.48 -15.82
C GLY A 19 15.20 4.63 -14.59
N ALA A 20 14.47 3.52 -14.46
CA ALA A 20 14.61 2.55 -13.37
C ALA A 20 16.02 1.92 -13.36
N ALA A 21 16.57 1.55 -14.52
CA ALA A 21 17.94 1.04 -14.62
C ALA A 21 18.99 2.04 -14.12
N ARG A 22 18.82 3.34 -14.40
CA ARG A 22 19.71 4.41 -13.87
C ARG A 22 19.60 4.54 -12.35
N ILE A 23 18.40 4.38 -11.78
CA ILE A 23 18.18 4.39 -10.34
C ILE A 23 18.90 3.19 -9.70
N VAL A 24 18.75 1.98 -10.25
CA VAL A 24 19.46 0.78 -9.79
C VAL A 24 20.98 0.96 -9.87
N ALA A 25 21.52 1.45 -10.99
CA ALA A 25 22.95 1.73 -11.14
C ALA A 25 23.45 2.73 -10.10
N GLY A 26 22.62 3.73 -9.75
CA GLY A 26 22.93 4.69 -8.69
C GLY A 26 22.96 4.06 -7.30
N ALA A 27 22.06 3.13 -6.99
CA ALA A 27 22.00 2.43 -5.73
C ALA A 27 23.16 1.44 -5.55
N LEU A 28 23.55 0.73 -6.61
CA LEU A 28 24.67 -0.23 -6.62
C LEU A 28 26.03 0.37 -6.27
N ARG A 29 26.19 1.69 -6.38
CA ARG A 29 27.42 2.36 -5.93
C ARG A 29 27.59 2.37 -4.41
N ARG A 30 26.52 2.09 -3.67
CA ARG A 30 26.49 2.14 -2.20
C ARG A 30 26.18 0.80 -1.57
N ASP A 31 25.26 0.05 -2.15
CA ASP A 31 24.71 -1.16 -1.56
C ASP A 31 24.51 -2.26 -2.63
N ALA A 32 24.59 -3.52 -2.24
CA ALA A 32 24.02 -4.60 -3.06
C ALA A 32 22.49 -4.39 -3.16
N VAL A 33 21.93 -4.67 -4.32
CA VAL A 33 20.53 -4.39 -4.63
C VAL A 33 19.81 -5.65 -5.09
N LEU A 34 18.55 -5.81 -4.63
CA LEU A 34 17.55 -6.71 -5.22
C LEU A 34 16.41 -5.86 -5.76
N VAL A 35 15.99 -6.15 -7.00
CA VAL A 35 14.92 -5.42 -7.68
C VAL A 35 13.63 -6.23 -7.65
N VAL A 36 12.53 -5.60 -7.21
CA VAL A 36 11.18 -6.14 -7.28
C VAL A 36 10.36 -5.32 -8.26
N VAL A 37 9.68 -5.94 -9.21
CA VAL A 37 8.87 -5.25 -10.22
C VAL A 37 7.39 -5.64 -10.14
N SER A 38 6.53 -4.65 -10.37
CA SER A 38 5.10 -4.88 -10.66
C SER A 38 4.88 -5.14 -12.15
N ALA A 39 3.72 -5.68 -12.51
CA ALA A 39 3.24 -5.62 -13.89
C ALA A 39 3.23 -4.17 -14.38
N GLN A 40 3.42 -3.94 -15.68
CA GLN A 40 3.26 -2.60 -16.27
C GLN A 40 1.83 -2.09 -16.03
N ALA A 41 1.70 -0.77 -15.85
CA ALA A 41 0.39 -0.14 -15.58
C ALA A 41 -0.69 -0.58 -16.57
N GLY A 42 -1.85 -1.04 -16.06
CA GLY A 42 -2.99 -1.55 -16.83
C GLY A 42 -2.88 -3.03 -17.27
N VAL A 43 -1.72 -3.67 -17.14
CA VAL A 43 -1.57 -5.09 -17.54
C VAL A 43 -2.32 -6.01 -16.58
N THR A 44 -2.23 -5.79 -15.28
CA THR A 44 -2.97 -6.59 -14.29
C THR A 44 -4.48 -6.47 -14.49
N ASP A 45 -4.98 -5.26 -14.79
CA ASP A 45 -6.40 -5.03 -15.07
C ASP A 45 -6.85 -5.76 -16.34
N ALA A 46 -6.04 -5.74 -17.41
CA ALA A 46 -6.32 -6.45 -18.65
C ALA A 46 -6.33 -7.99 -18.44
N LEU A 47 -5.39 -8.52 -17.67
CA LEU A 47 -5.35 -9.94 -17.30
C LEU A 47 -6.55 -10.32 -16.43
N ALA A 48 -6.92 -9.48 -15.46
CA ALA A 48 -8.09 -9.69 -14.63
C ALA A 48 -9.38 -9.70 -15.46
N ALA A 49 -9.51 -8.78 -16.43
CA ALA A 49 -10.64 -8.77 -17.34
C ALA A 49 -10.72 -10.05 -18.19
N ALA A 50 -9.57 -10.59 -18.64
CA ALA A 50 -9.49 -11.80 -19.45
C ALA A 50 -9.81 -13.11 -18.69
N THR A 51 -9.95 -13.05 -17.38
CA THR A 51 -10.54 -14.18 -16.61
C THR A 51 -12.03 -14.36 -16.93
N ASP A 52 -12.66 -13.37 -17.59
CA ASP A 52 -13.95 -13.51 -18.26
C ASP A 52 -13.68 -13.85 -19.74
N ARG A 53 -14.27 -14.96 -20.23
CA ARG A 53 -14.09 -15.45 -21.61
C ARG A 53 -14.46 -14.40 -22.66
N GLY A 54 -15.48 -13.59 -22.39
CA GLY A 54 -15.95 -12.55 -23.32
C GLY A 54 -14.94 -11.39 -23.53
N ARG A 55 -13.88 -11.32 -22.71
CA ARG A 55 -12.91 -10.21 -22.72
C ARG A 55 -11.48 -10.61 -23.11
N ARG A 56 -11.28 -11.80 -23.70
CA ARG A 56 -9.96 -12.33 -24.08
C ARG A 56 -9.47 -11.86 -25.46
N ALA A 57 -10.39 -11.43 -26.31
CA ALA A 57 -10.06 -11.07 -27.69
C ALA A 57 -8.99 -9.95 -27.74
N GLY A 58 -7.93 -10.17 -28.52
CA GLY A 58 -6.85 -9.19 -28.71
C GLY A 58 -5.85 -9.05 -27.56
N LEU A 59 -6.06 -9.69 -26.38
CA LEU A 59 -5.17 -9.54 -25.23
C LEU A 59 -3.73 -9.99 -25.52
N ILE A 60 -3.57 -11.18 -26.11
CA ILE A 60 -2.23 -11.72 -26.39
C ILE A 60 -1.49 -10.84 -27.39
N GLU A 61 -2.18 -10.37 -28.43
CA GLU A 61 -1.64 -9.46 -29.45
C GLU A 61 -1.22 -8.12 -28.83
N GLU A 62 -2.03 -7.57 -27.94
CA GLU A 62 -1.72 -6.34 -27.22
C GLU A 62 -0.50 -6.50 -26.30
N LEU A 63 -0.48 -7.56 -25.48
CA LEU A 63 0.65 -7.85 -24.60
C LEU A 63 1.93 -8.13 -25.40
N THR A 64 1.82 -8.85 -26.53
CA THR A 64 2.95 -9.11 -27.44
C THR A 64 3.53 -7.81 -27.96
N ARG A 65 2.72 -6.98 -28.58
CA ARG A 65 3.13 -5.68 -29.13
C ARG A 65 3.75 -4.78 -28.08
N ARG A 66 3.15 -4.73 -26.88
CA ARG A 66 3.59 -3.88 -25.78
C ARG A 66 4.93 -4.32 -25.23
N HIS A 67 5.11 -5.61 -24.94
CA HIS A 67 6.31 -6.09 -24.26
C HIS A 67 7.47 -6.32 -25.23
N LEU A 68 7.24 -6.88 -26.41
CA LEU A 68 8.29 -7.05 -27.41
C LEU A 68 8.71 -5.69 -28.01
N GLY A 69 7.77 -4.82 -28.36
CA GLY A 69 8.10 -3.45 -28.78
C GLY A 69 8.84 -2.66 -27.69
N GLY A 70 8.54 -2.93 -26.42
CA GLY A 70 9.31 -2.39 -25.29
C GLY A 70 10.74 -2.90 -25.25
N LEU A 71 10.99 -4.19 -25.48
CA LEU A 71 12.33 -4.78 -25.56
C LEU A 71 13.12 -4.26 -26.75
N ASP A 72 12.53 -4.20 -27.94
CA ASP A 72 13.17 -3.65 -29.13
C ASP A 72 13.65 -2.22 -28.89
N ALA A 73 12.82 -1.40 -28.29
CA ALA A 73 13.15 -0.02 -27.95
C ALA A 73 14.19 0.12 -26.83
N VAL A 74 14.26 -0.81 -25.88
CA VAL A 74 15.33 -0.88 -24.85
C VAL A 74 16.63 -1.27 -25.53
N GLY A 75 16.61 -2.26 -26.39
CA GLY A 75 17.76 -2.77 -27.14
C GLY A 75 18.85 -3.40 -26.25
N GLY A 76 20.03 -3.59 -26.85
CA GLY A 76 21.23 -4.01 -26.14
C GLY A 76 21.36 -5.53 -25.92
N PRO A 77 22.50 -5.97 -25.30
CA PRO A 77 22.74 -7.36 -25.01
C PRO A 77 21.67 -7.87 -24.03
N GLY A 78 21.15 -9.07 -24.29
CA GLY A 78 20.08 -9.67 -23.48
C GLY A 78 18.65 -9.47 -24.02
N ALA A 79 18.42 -8.52 -24.93
CA ALA A 79 17.09 -8.30 -25.52
C ALA A 79 16.52 -9.54 -26.20
N SER A 80 17.35 -10.26 -26.98
CA SER A 80 16.93 -11.51 -27.66
C SER A 80 16.58 -12.65 -26.68
N HIS A 81 17.30 -12.75 -25.54
CA HIS A 81 16.97 -13.71 -24.51
C HIS A 81 15.63 -13.33 -23.85
N ALA A 82 15.48 -12.10 -23.43
CA ALA A 82 14.25 -11.60 -22.82
C ALA A 82 13.04 -11.73 -23.78
N ALA A 83 13.22 -11.52 -25.09
CA ALA A 83 12.18 -11.71 -26.07
C ALA A 83 11.70 -13.17 -26.15
N ARG A 84 12.62 -14.14 -26.09
CA ARG A 84 12.25 -15.58 -26.03
C ARG A 84 11.42 -15.88 -24.80
N GLU A 85 11.84 -15.39 -23.61
CA GLU A 85 11.12 -15.61 -22.37
C GLU A 85 9.73 -14.94 -22.40
N VAL A 86 9.62 -13.74 -22.95
CA VAL A 86 8.32 -13.07 -23.16
C VAL A 86 7.41 -13.91 -24.07
N HIS A 87 7.93 -14.48 -25.19
CA HIS A 87 7.15 -15.36 -26.05
C HIS A 87 6.68 -16.62 -25.30
N ASN A 88 7.56 -17.25 -24.52
CA ASN A 88 7.22 -18.43 -23.72
C ASN A 88 6.10 -18.11 -22.70
N LEU A 89 6.20 -16.98 -22.00
CA LEU A 89 5.18 -16.55 -21.05
C LEU A 89 3.82 -16.26 -21.72
N LEU A 90 3.83 -15.63 -22.90
CA LEU A 90 2.60 -15.35 -23.66
C LEU A 90 1.98 -16.63 -24.23
N ALA A 91 2.80 -17.58 -24.67
CA ALA A 91 2.31 -18.90 -25.10
C ALA A 91 1.68 -19.66 -23.91
N ASN A 92 2.31 -19.64 -22.75
CA ASN A 92 1.76 -20.21 -21.53
C ASN A 92 0.46 -19.52 -21.09
N LEU A 93 0.39 -18.18 -21.17
CA LEU A 93 -0.85 -17.44 -20.91
C LEU A 93 -1.97 -17.86 -21.85
N ARG A 94 -1.68 -17.99 -23.16
CA ARG A 94 -2.67 -18.49 -24.14
C ARG A 94 -3.17 -19.86 -23.73
N SER A 95 -2.25 -20.79 -23.41
CA SER A 95 -2.63 -22.14 -22.96
C SER A 95 -3.49 -22.12 -21.69
N LEU A 96 -3.16 -21.25 -20.71
CA LEU A 96 -3.98 -21.08 -19.51
C LEU A 96 -5.40 -20.59 -19.86
N LEU A 97 -5.52 -19.61 -20.74
CA LEU A 97 -6.81 -19.07 -21.14
C LEU A 97 -7.66 -20.06 -21.94
N ASP A 98 -7.02 -20.90 -22.77
CA ASP A 98 -7.68 -21.94 -23.57
C ASP A 98 -8.14 -23.13 -22.70
N ASN A 99 -7.43 -23.41 -21.60
CA ASN A 99 -7.67 -24.54 -20.69
C ASN A 99 -8.19 -24.06 -19.32
N GLU A 100 -9.17 -23.17 -19.31
CA GLU A 100 -9.80 -22.71 -18.06
C GLU A 100 -10.49 -23.85 -17.31
N PRO A 101 -10.19 -24.12 -16.04
CA PRO A 101 -10.85 -25.16 -15.25
C PRO A 101 -12.29 -24.76 -14.89
N GLU A 102 -13.16 -25.78 -14.71
CA GLU A 102 -14.59 -25.56 -14.53
C GLU A 102 -14.94 -24.94 -13.16
N THR A 103 -14.41 -25.45 -12.04
CA THR A 103 -14.79 -24.96 -10.70
C THR A 103 -13.62 -24.91 -9.70
N ASP A 104 -13.21 -26.02 -9.15
CA ASP A 104 -12.30 -26.06 -7.99
C ASP A 104 -10.87 -25.61 -8.27
N GLY A 105 -10.42 -25.72 -9.52
CA GLY A 105 -9.11 -25.22 -9.96
C GLY A 105 -9.08 -23.72 -10.31
N ARG A 106 -10.24 -23.05 -10.39
CA ARG A 106 -10.35 -21.68 -10.91
C ARG A 106 -9.60 -20.61 -10.10
N PRO A 107 -9.57 -20.65 -8.76
CA PRO A 107 -8.80 -19.66 -8.01
C PRO A 107 -7.30 -19.71 -8.31
N GLY A 108 -6.66 -20.88 -8.31
CA GLY A 108 -5.25 -21.05 -8.66
C GLY A 108 -4.94 -20.74 -10.12
N TRP A 109 -5.85 -21.08 -11.04
CA TRP A 109 -5.76 -20.69 -12.44
C TRP A 109 -5.79 -19.17 -12.60
N ARG A 110 -6.68 -18.48 -11.89
CA ARG A 110 -6.77 -17.03 -11.91
C ARG A 110 -5.48 -16.39 -11.45
N ASP A 111 -4.89 -16.89 -10.37
CA ASP A 111 -3.61 -16.41 -9.87
C ASP A 111 -2.49 -16.61 -10.88
N ALA A 112 -2.44 -17.75 -11.57
CA ALA A 112 -1.48 -18.02 -12.62
C ALA A 112 -1.62 -17.06 -13.82
N VAL A 113 -2.86 -16.73 -14.23
CA VAL A 113 -3.15 -15.73 -15.26
C VAL A 113 -2.64 -14.36 -14.83
N LEU A 114 -3.01 -13.90 -13.63
CA LEU A 114 -2.63 -12.57 -13.12
C LEU A 114 -1.11 -12.43 -12.96
N ALA A 115 -0.43 -13.46 -12.47
CA ALA A 115 1.02 -13.49 -12.25
C ALA A 115 1.85 -13.28 -13.53
N THR A 116 1.25 -13.53 -14.70
CA THR A 116 1.94 -13.33 -15.99
C THR A 116 2.43 -11.90 -16.17
N GLY A 117 1.68 -10.91 -15.68
CA GLY A 117 2.04 -9.50 -15.84
C GLY A 117 3.36 -9.12 -15.19
N GLU A 118 3.57 -9.55 -13.95
CA GLU A 118 4.81 -9.33 -13.21
C GLU A 118 5.97 -10.12 -13.81
N ARG A 119 5.74 -11.37 -14.21
CA ARG A 119 6.74 -12.21 -14.87
C ARG A 119 7.23 -11.58 -16.17
N LEU A 120 6.36 -11.01 -16.99
CA LEU A 120 6.72 -10.25 -18.19
C LEU A 120 7.61 -9.05 -17.81
N SER A 121 7.26 -8.29 -16.78
CA SER A 121 8.02 -7.13 -16.32
C SER A 121 9.43 -7.49 -15.83
N VAL A 122 9.62 -8.67 -15.22
CA VAL A 122 10.96 -9.17 -14.79
C VAL A 122 11.91 -9.22 -15.98
N HIS A 123 11.50 -9.80 -17.10
CA HIS A 123 12.36 -9.92 -18.28
C HIS A 123 12.67 -8.57 -18.93
N LEU A 124 11.69 -7.66 -18.97
CA LEU A 124 11.92 -6.30 -19.46
C LEU A 124 12.92 -5.53 -18.59
N MET A 125 12.77 -5.62 -17.27
CA MET A 125 13.69 -4.95 -16.34
C MET A 125 15.09 -5.57 -16.40
N THR A 126 15.20 -6.88 -16.46
CA THR A 126 16.49 -7.57 -16.63
C THR A 126 17.20 -7.12 -17.91
N ALA A 127 16.48 -7.05 -19.04
CA ALA A 127 17.03 -6.53 -20.30
C ALA A 127 17.47 -5.05 -20.17
N ALA A 128 16.66 -4.21 -19.52
CA ALA A 128 17.00 -2.80 -19.33
C ALA A 128 18.25 -2.60 -18.46
N LEU A 129 18.42 -3.40 -17.41
CA LEU A 129 19.64 -3.40 -16.58
C LEU A 129 20.86 -3.87 -17.39
N THR A 130 20.71 -4.93 -18.17
CA THR A 130 21.79 -5.46 -19.02
C THR A 130 22.18 -4.44 -20.10
N ALA A 131 21.21 -3.78 -20.72
CA ALA A 131 21.45 -2.70 -21.68
C ALA A 131 22.17 -1.49 -21.04
N ALA A 132 21.99 -1.26 -19.74
CA ALA A 132 22.71 -0.25 -18.96
C ALA A 132 24.10 -0.72 -18.48
N GLY A 133 24.58 -1.88 -18.92
CA GLY A 133 25.91 -2.42 -18.59
C GLY A 133 25.99 -3.17 -17.25
N LEU A 134 24.84 -3.48 -16.63
CA LEU A 134 24.79 -4.23 -15.38
C LEU A 134 24.58 -5.72 -15.64
N ARG A 135 25.24 -6.57 -14.87
CA ARG A 135 24.89 -8.00 -14.85
C ARG A 135 23.58 -8.17 -14.07
N ALA A 136 22.53 -8.67 -14.70
CA ALA A 136 21.24 -8.86 -14.09
C ALA A 136 20.69 -10.25 -14.40
N GLY A 137 19.95 -10.84 -13.45
CA GLY A 137 19.34 -12.16 -13.58
C GLY A 137 17.90 -12.17 -13.07
N ALA A 138 17.02 -12.82 -13.84
CA ALA A 138 15.64 -13.07 -13.43
C ALA A 138 15.60 -14.13 -12.33
N VAL A 139 14.77 -13.89 -11.31
CA VAL A 139 14.54 -14.82 -10.19
C VAL A 139 13.06 -15.09 -10.09
N ASP A 140 12.66 -16.34 -10.05
CA ASP A 140 11.25 -16.72 -9.84
C ASP A 140 10.80 -16.35 -8.43
N ALA A 141 9.72 -15.58 -8.33
CA ALA A 141 9.17 -15.14 -7.04
C ALA A 141 8.62 -16.29 -6.21
N GLY A 142 8.08 -17.33 -6.84
CA GLY A 142 7.61 -18.54 -6.16
C GLY A 142 8.73 -19.32 -5.47
N SER A 143 9.98 -19.22 -5.96
CA SER A 143 11.14 -19.78 -5.30
C SER A 143 11.58 -19.00 -4.07
N LEU A 144 11.14 -17.74 -3.92
CA LEU A 144 11.49 -16.86 -2.79
C LEU A 144 10.38 -16.81 -1.74
N ILE A 145 9.13 -16.63 -2.15
CA ILE A 145 8.00 -16.35 -1.26
C ILE A 145 7.12 -17.60 -1.13
N ALA A 146 7.14 -18.19 0.06
CA ALA A 146 6.26 -19.30 0.43
C ALA A 146 4.93 -18.76 0.96
N THR A 147 3.82 -19.38 0.56
CA THR A 147 2.48 -19.00 0.98
C THR A 147 1.63 -20.21 1.35
N ASP A 148 0.46 -19.95 1.95
CA ASP A 148 -0.65 -20.90 1.95
C ASP A 148 -1.31 -20.97 0.56
N SER A 149 -2.38 -21.78 0.44
CA SER A 149 -3.20 -21.92 -0.76
C SER A 149 -4.41 -20.95 -0.77
N GLY A 150 -4.33 -19.82 -0.10
CA GLY A 150 -5.33 -18.77 -0.08
C GLY A 150 -5.30 -17.93 -1.36
N PHE A 151 -5.63 -18.55 -2.51
CA PHE A 151 -5.55 -17.91 -3.82
C PHE A 151 -6.26 -16.56 -3.87
N GLY A 152 -5.63 -15.56 -4.50
CA GLY A 152 -6.08 -14.18 -4.60
C GLY A 152 -5.56 -13.27 -3.48
N GLU A 153 -5.45 -13.78 -2.24
CA GLU A 153 -4.95 -13.05 -1.05
C GLU A 153 -4.16 -13.99 -0.11
N ALA A 154 -3.21 -14.73 -0.69
CA ALA A 154 -2.43 -15.73 0.03
C ALA A 154 -1.64 -15.13 1.21
N SER A 155 -1.60 -15.88 2.30
CA SER A 155 -0.83 -15.53 3.49
C SER A 155 0.60 -16.06 3.36
N VAL A 156 1.58 -15.20 3.66
CA VAL A 156 3.00 -15.56 3.57
C VAL A 156 3.42 -16.38 4.79
N ASP A 157 4.04 -17.54 4.54
CA ASP A 157 4.82 -18.24 5.55
C ASP A 157 6.20 -17.58 5.70
N ALA A 158 6.36 -16.75 6.73
CA ALA A 158 7.59 -16.01 6.97
C ALA A 158 8.80 -16.90 7.28
N LYS A 159 8.59 -18.08 7.87
CA LYS A 159 9.69 -19.04 8.18
C LYS A 159 10.15 -19.71 6.90
N ALA A 160 9.26 -20.33 6.16
CA ALA A 160 9.59 -21.01 4.91
C ALA A 160 10.15 -20.01 3.88
N THR A 161 9.61 -18.79 3.80
CA THR A 161 10.16 -17.71 2.97
C THR A 161 11.61 -17.38 3.33
N ARG A 162 11.93 -17.25 4.61
CA ARG A 162 13.30 -16.99 5.06
C ARG A 162 14.26 -18.12 4.68
N GLU A 163 13.82 -19.36 4.77
CA GLU A 163 14.60 -20.53 4.39
C GLU A 163 14.85 -20.55 2.88
N ARG A 164 13.80 -20.33 2.06
CA ARG A 164 13.89 -20.23 0.59
C ARG A 164 14.86 -19.11 0.16
N VAL A 165 14.70 -17.93 0.72
CA VAL A 165 15.55 -16.76 0.41
C VAL A 165 17.01 -16.99 0.77
N ARG A 166 17.29 -17.62 1.91
CA ARG A 166 18.67 -17.96 2.31
C ARG A 166 19.29 -18.99 1.36
N SER A 167 18.56 -20.04 1.03
CA SER A 167 19.01 -21.08 0.08
C SER A 167 19.29 -20.46 -1.28
N TRP A 168 18.38 -19.65 -1.80
CA TRP A 168 18.56 -18.93 -3.05
C TRP A 168 19.80 -18.02 -3.03
N LEU A 169 19.98 -17.21 -1.97
CA LEU A 169 21.08 -16.26 -1.87
C LEU A 169 22.45 -16.96 -1.88
N SER A 170 22.55 -18.16 -1.32
CA SER A 170 23.81 -18.95 -1.29
C SER A 170 24.24 -19.45 -2.66
N THR A 171 23.34 -19.49 -3.64
CA THR A 171 23.59 -20.03 -5.00
C THR A 171 23.52 -18.94 -6.09
N PHE A 172 23.02 -17.75 -5.76
CA PHE A 172 22.88 -16.69 -6.74
C PHE A 172 24.24 -16.06 -7.08
N PRO A 173 24.56 -15.84 -8.39
CA PRO A 173 25.88 -15.38 -8.81
C PRO A 173 26.25 -14.00 -8.24
N GLU A 174 27.41 -13.90 -7.61
CA GLU A 174 27.93 -12.66 -7.05
C GLU A 174 28.08 -11.57 -8.12
N GLY A 175 27.85 -10.32 -7.76
CA GLY A 175 27.91 -9.17 -8.65
C GLY A 175 26.80 -9.13 -9.72
N THR A 176 25.81 -10.01 -9.63
CA THR A 176 24.62 -10.00 -10.48
C THR A 176 23.46 -9.35 -9.73
N VAL A 177 22.70 -8.47 -10.37
CA VAL A 177 21.50 -7.84 -9.81
C VAL A 177 20.31 -8.79 -9.97
N PRO A 178 19.75 -9.33 -8.89
CA PRO A 178 18.54 -10.14 -8.97
C PRO A 178 17.33 -9.27 -9.26
N VAL A 179 16.49 -9.74 -10.20
CA VAL A 179 15.22 -9.11 -10.54
C VAL A 179 14.11 -10.13 -10.34
N THR A 180 13.17 -9.84 -9.46
CA THR A 180 12.05 -10.74 -9.17
C THR A 180 10.70 -10.04 -9.33
N ALA A 181 9.66 -10.84 -9.53
CA ALA A 181 8.28 -10.36 -9.57
C ALA A 181 7.80 -10.01 -8.14
N GLY A 182 7.08 -8.91 -8.01
CA GLY A 182 6.24 -8.68 -6.86
C GLY A 182 4.91 -9.42 -6.99
N PHE A 183 4.03 -9.30 -5.99
CA PHE A 183 2.66 -9.82 -5.99
C PHE A 183 2.53 -11.35 -5.98
N ILE A 184 3.57 -12.11 -6.28
CA ILE A 184 3.59 -13.55 -6.52
C ILE A 184 4.25 -14.28 -5.35
N GLY A 185 3.68 -15.43 -4.97
CA GLY A 185 4.28 -16.47 -4.15
C GLY A 185 3.98 -17.85 -4.71
N ALA A 186 4.37 -18.89 -3.98
CA ALA A 186 3.99 -20.27 -4.27
C ALA A 186 3.65 -21.00 -2.98
N ASP A 187 2.61 -21.82 -3.05
CA ASP A 187 2.20 -22.69 -1.96
C ASP A 187 3.13 -23.94 -1.82
N ALA A 188 2.76 -24.85 -0.94
CA ALA A 188 3.55 -26.04 -0.67
C ALA A 188 3.60 -27.02 -1.86
N GLU A 189 2.60 -27.00 -2.72
CA GLU A 189 2.52 -27.79 -3.95
C GLU A 189 3.19 -27.11 -5.14
N GLY A 190 3.78 -25.92 -4.95
CA GLY A 190 4.43 -25.14 -6.01
C GLY A 190 3.45 -24.40 -6.93
N ARG A 191 2.16 -24.35 -6.58
CA ARG A 191 1.16 -23.60 -7.36
C ARG A 191 1.34 -22.11 -7.15
N THR A 192 1.20 -21.34 -8.22
CA THR A 192 1.28 -19.88 -8.16
C THR A 192 0.15 -19.32 -7.32
N THR A 193 0.48 -18.47 -6.35
CA THR A 193 -0.45 -17.71 -5.51
C THR A 193 -0.22 -16.22 -5.70
N THR A 194 -1.25 -15.41 -5.46
CA THR A 194 -1.13 -13.94 -5.45
C THR A 194 -1.41 -13.36 -4.06
N LEU A 195 -0.72 -12.25 -3.75
CA LEU A 195 -0.71 -11.65 -2.41
C LEU A 195 -1.78 -10.56 -2.21
N GLY A 196 -2.69 -10.42 -3.17
CA GLY A 196 -3.77 -9.45 -3.09
C GLY A 196 -3.32 -8.00 -3.30
N ARG A 197 -4.17 -7.06 -2.89
CA ARG A 197 -3.96 -5.62 -3.09
C ARG A 197 -2.67 -5.14 -2.40
N GLY A 198 -1.86 -4.33 -3.13
CA GLY A 198 -0.56 -3.88 -2.63
C GLY A 198 0.52 -4.97 -2.63
N GLY A 199 0.23 -6.14 -3.24
CA GLY A 199 1.07 -7.34 -3.17
C GLY A 199 2.52 -7.14 -3.60
N SER A 200 2.81 -6.26 -4.57
CA SER A 200 4.20 -6.03 -5.00
C SER A 200 5.02 -5.25 -3.95
N ASP A 201 4.41 -4.28 -3.27
CA ASP A 201 5.07 -3.58 -2.15
C ASP A 201 5.24 -4.53 -0.96
N TYR A 202 4.22 -5.37 -0.71
CA TYR A 202 4.27 -6.40 0.31
C TYR A 202 5.37 -7.43 0.03
N SER A 203 5.53 -7.89 -1.22
CA SER A 203 6.64 -8.78 -1.62
C SER A 203 8.01 -8.16 -1.31
N ALA A 204 8.19 -6.88 -1.61
CA ALA A 204 9.44 -6.18 -1.31
C ALA A 204 9.73 -6.14 0.19
N ALA A 205 8.70 -5.91 1.02
CA ALA A 205 8.83 -5.92 2.47
C ALA A 205 9.12 -7.32 3.03
N VAL A 206 8.44 -8.35 2.51
CA VAL A 206 8.64 -9.76 2.89
C VAL A 206 10.06 -10.23 2.56
N VAL A 207 10.50 -10.01 1.31
CA VAL A 207 11.86 -10.39 0.88
C VAL A 207 12.91 -9.57 1.63
N GLY A 208 12.65 -8.27 1.85
CA GLY A 208 13.51 -7.40 2.65
C GLY A 208 13.69 -7.90 4.09
N ALA A 209 12.60 -8.29 4.74
CA ALA A 209 12.63 -8.86 6.09
C ALA A 209 13.36 -10.21 6.14
N ALA A 210 13.16 -11.07 5.13
CA ALA A 210 13.82 -12.38 5.03
C ALA A 210 15.34 -12.25 4.84
N LEU A 211 15.79 -11.22 4.10
CA LEU A 211 17.21 -10.92 3.84
C LEU A 211 17.88 -10.12 4.96
N GLY A 212 17.12 -9.52 5.90
CA GLY A 212 17.65 -8.53 6.82
C GLY A 212 18.17 -7.29 6.08
N ALA A 213 17.38 -6.78 5.13
CA ALA A 213 17.78 -5.67 4.29
C ALA A 213 18.00 -4.38 5.10
N GLU A 214 18.92 -3.52 4.64
CA GLU A 214 19.20 -2.23 5.27
C GLU A 214 18.10 -1.18 5.01
N GLY A 215 17.29 -1.39 3.98
CA GLY A 215 16.18 -0.51 3.61
C GLY A 215 15.42 -1.01 2.40
N ILE A 216 14.19 -0.54 2.29
CA ILE A 216 13.30 -0.81 1.16
C ILE A 216 12.98 0.53 0.49
N GLU A 217 13.14 0.62 -0.82
CA GLU A 217 12.77 1.79 -1.59
C GLU A 217 11.59 1.45 -2.51
N ILE A 218 10.46 2.11 -2.31
CA ILE A 218 9.26 2.01 -3.16
C ILE A 218 9.30 3.16 -4.16
N TRP A 219 9.63 2.83 -5.41
CA TRP A 219 9.67 3.76 -6.53
C TRP A 219 8.34 3.78 -7.26
N THR A 220 7.68 4.94 -7.23
CA THR A 220 6.34 5.16 -7.78
C THR A 220 6.30 6.45 -8.60
N ASP A 221 5.13 6.91 -9.02
CA ASP A 221 4.92 8.16 -9.79
C ASP A 221 4.67 9.40 -8.91
N VAL A 222 4.54 9.23 -7.59
CA VAL A 222 4.36 10.33 -6.64
C VAL A 222 5.63 10.62 -5.84
N GLU A 223 5.78 11.84 -5.36
CA GLU A 223 6.98 12.32 -4.64
C GLU A 223 7.05 11.85 -3.17
N GLY A 224 6.25 10.87 -2.78
CA GLY A 224 6.12 10.40 -1.40
C GLY A 224 4.71 10.60 -0.87
N VAL A 225 4.56 10.57 0.46
CA VAL A 225 3.30 10.90 1.13
C VAL A 225 3.16 12.41 1.23
N LEU A 226 2.02 12.94 0.81
CA LEU A 226 1.71 14.37 0.87
C LEU A 226 0.86 14.70 2.10
N SER A 227 0.92 15.94 2.53
CA SER A 227 0.18 16.46 3.69
C SER A 227 -1.36 16.44 3.52
N ALA A 228 -1.83 16.32 2.27
CA ALA A 228 -3.23 16.08 1.92
C ALA A 228 -3.34 15.40 0.56
N PRO A 229 -4.53 14.85 0.17
CA PRO A 229 -4.74 14.31 -1.17
C PRO A 229 -4.59 15.40 -2.24
N PRO A 230 -3.64 15.29 -3.20
CA PRO A 230 -3.33 16.36 -4.17
C PRO A 230 -4.47 16.65 -5.14
N ARG A 231 -5.41 15.71 -5.33
CA ARG A 231 -6.64 15.92 -6.13
C ARG A 231 -7.64 16.86 -5.44
N ILE A 232 -7.50 17.06 -4.12
CA ILE A 232 -8.34 17.96 -3.30
C ILE A 232 -7.57 19.22 -2.98
N VAL A 233 -6.31 19.11 -2.61
CA VAL A 233 -5.41 20.20 -2.22
C VAL A 233 -4.17 20.16 -3.10
N PRO A 234 -4.14 20.92 -4.22
CA PRO A 234 -2.97 20.95 -5.12
C PRO A 234 -1.69 21.45 -4.46
N GLU A 235 -1.81 22.28 -3.41
CA GLU A 235 -0.72 22.87 -2.62
C GLU A 235 -0.19 21.91 -1.53
N ALA A 236 -0.66 20.66 -1.50
CA ALA A 236 -0.18 19.68 -0.53
C ALA A 236 1.33 19.49 -0.66
N VAL A 237 2.01 19.49 0.47
CA VAL A 237 3.48 19.42 0.54
C VAL A 237 3.95 18.01 0.90
N PRO A 238 5.13 17.58 0.43
CA PRO A 238 5.69 16.29 0.82
C PRO A 238 5.97 16.21 2.32
N VAL A 239 5.62 15.09 2.94
CA VAL A 239 5.94 14.78 4.34
C VAL A 239 7.26 14.01 4.36
N PRO A 240 8.35 14.57 4.91
CA PRO A 240 9.68 13.96 4.75
C PRO A 240 9.85 12.66 5.54
N ALA A 241 9.16 12.51 6.67
CA ALA A 241 9.26 11.32 7.50
C ALA A 241 7.94 11.03 8.23
N LEU A 242 7.62 9.73 8.38
CA LEU A 242 6.47 9.21 9.12
C LEU A 242 6.90 8.01 9.97
N SER A 243 6.28 7.83 11.13
CA SER A 243 6.35 6.54 11.81
C SER A 243 5.53 5.48 11.05
N PHE A 244 5.82 4.19 11.30
CA PHE A 244 5.00 3.10 10.75
C PHE A 244 3.53 3.22 11.16
N GLY A 245 3.24 3.63 12.41
CA GLY A 245 1.88 3.85 12.91
C GLY A 245 1.16 4.93 12.11
N VAL A 246 1.77 6.10 11.95
CA VAL A 246 1.22 7.21 11.16
C VAL A 246 1.02 6.82 9.70
N ALA A 247 1.99 6.15 9.07
CA ALA A 247 1.87 5.72 7.68
C ALA A 247 0.73 4.71 7.49
N ARG A 248 0.52 3.81 8.46
CA ARG A 248 -0.61 2.86 8.47
C ARG A 248 -1.95 3.57 8.58
N GLU A 249 -2.06 4.56 9.46
CA GLU A 249 -3.28 5.35 9.60
C GLU A 249 -3.58 6.16 8.33
N VAL A 250 -2.58 6.77 7.71
CA VAL A 250 -2.74 7.45 6.41
C VAL A 250 -3.28 6.48 5.37
N ALA A 251 -2.72 5.27 5.28
CA ALA A 251 -3.15 4.25 4.31
C ALA A 251 -4.59 3.77 4.54
N LEU A 252 -4.99 3.59 5.80
CA LEU A 252 -6.35 3.17 6.18
C LEU A 252 -7.40 4.27 5.96
N LEU A 253 -6.99 5.53 6.06
CA LEU A 253 -7.89 6.68 6.02
C LEU A 253 -7.86 7.44 4.68
N GLY A 254 -7.46 6.75 3.58
CA GLY A 254 -7.58 7.26 2.21
C GLY A 254 -6.28 7.62 1.50
N GLY A 255 -5.15 7.55 2.17
CA GLY A 255 -3.84 7.68 1.51
C GLY A 255 -3.52 6.45 0.66
N LYS A 256 -3.26 6.65 -0.64
CA LYS A 256 -3.09 5.56 -1.61
C LYS A 256 -1.62 5.24 -1.92
N VAL A 257 -0.68 5.67 -1.07
CA VAL A 257 0.76 5.57 -1.37
C VAL A 257 1.36 4.23 -0.96
N LEU A 258 0.98 3.71 0.21
CA LEU A 258 1.40 2.40 0.71
C LEU A 258 0.18 1.61 1.19
N HIS A 259 0.20 0.29 1.04
CA HIS A 259 -0.82 -0.57 1.64
C HIS A 259 -0.45 -0.91 3.09
N PRO A 260 -1.40 -0.99 4.06
CA PRO A 260 -1.09 -1.31 5.46
C PRO A 260 -0.28 -2.59 5.64
N ARG A 261 -0.61 -3.67 4.93
CA ARG A 261 0.12 -4.96 4.96
C ARG A 261 1.60 -4.83 4.59
N THR A 262 1.96 -3.88 3.72
CA THR A 262 3.36 -3.64 3.32
C THR A 262 4.25 -3.28 4.51
N MET A 263 3.70 -2.60 5.49
CA MET A 263 4.47 -2.09 6.62
C MET A 263 4.76 -3.15 7.67
N GLU A 264 3.92 -4.19 7.80
CA GLU A 264 4.04 -5.19 8.86
C GLU A 264 5.39 -5.95 8.85
N PRO A 265 5.87 -6.53 7.74
CA PRO A 265 7.16 -7.23 7.73
C PRO A 265 8.34 -6.29 7.96
N ALA A 266 8.27 -5.07 7.40
CA ALA A 266 9.33 -4.07 7.54
C ALA A 266 9.41 -3.53 8.97
N GLU A 267 8.26 -3.25 9.60
CA GLU A 267 8.19 -2.81 11.00
C GLU A 267 8.70 -3.88 11.96
N ALA A 268 8.26 -5.14 11.80
CA ALA A 268 8.72 -6.26 12.61
C ALA A 268 10.24 -6.47 12.51
N ALA A 269 10.81 -6.26 11.32
CA ALA A 269 12.25 -6.34 11.08
C ALA A 269 12.98 -5.01 11.32
N ARG A 270 12.28 -3.93 11.69
CA ARG A 270 12.81 -2.56 11.87
C ARG A 270 13.52 -2.00 10.63
N ILE A 271 13.07 -2.38 9.44
CA ILE A 271 13.65 -1.95 8.16
C ILE A 271 12.91 -0.69 7.68
N PRO A 272 13.59 0.44 7.45
CA PRO A 272 12.95 1.64 6.95
C PRO A 272 12.47 1.47 5.51
N ILE A 273 11.33 2.09 5.18
CA ILE A 273 10.77 2.16 3.83
C ILE A 273 10.88 3.59 3.31
N ALA A 274 11.55 3.81 2.19
CA ALA A 274 11.58 5.09 1.51
C ALA A 274 10.61 5.07 0.32
N VAL A 275 9.63 5.95 0.29
CA VAL A 275 8.73 6.15 -0.86
C VAL A 275 9.27 7.28 -1.71
N ARG A 276 9.58 7.01 -2.98
CA ARG A 276 10.29 7.94 -3.86
C ARG A 276 9.68 7.99 -5.26
N SER A 277 9.82 9.13 -5.92
CA SER A 277 9.38 9.29 -7.29
C SER A 277 10.40 8.76 -8.29
N SER A 278 9.98 7.82 -9.15
CA SER A 278 10.79 7.40 -10.30
C SER A 278 10.87 8.45 -11.40
N LEU A 279 9.97 9.46 -11.36
CA LEU A 279 9.92 10.58 -12.29
C LEU A 279 10.86 11.72 -11.88
N ALA A 280 11.10 11.83 -10.57
CA ALA A 280 11.96 12.85 -9.96
C ALA A 280 12.91 12.20 -8.94
N PRO A 281 13.84 11.32 -9.38
CA PRO A 281 14.66 10.50 -8.47
C PRO A 281 15.61 11.31 -7.59
N GLY A 282 15.87 12.58 -7.91
CA GLY A 282 16.62 13.51 -7.07
C GLY A 282 15.84 14.06 -5.87
N ARG A 283 14.51 13.89 -5.82
CA ARG A 283 13.69 14.29 -4.68
C ARG A 283 13.82 13.29 -3.53
N PRO A 284 13.86 13.74 -2.26
CA PRO A 284 14.10 12.84 -1.12
C PRO A 284 12.97 11.83 -0.89
N GLY A 285 11.72 12.20 -1.21
CA GLY A 285 10.54 11.38 -0.92
C GLY A 285 10.14 11.39 0.56
N THR A 286 9.46 10.33 1.00
CA THR A 286 9.04 10.12 2.39
C THR A 286 9.75 8.92 2.97
N LEU A 287 10.38 9.06 4.12
CA LEU A 287 10.94 7.96 4.89
C LEU A 287 9.91 7.48 5.92
N VAL A 288 9.56 6.20 5.88
CA VAL A 288 8.71 5.52 6.86
C VAL A 288 9.58 4.60 7.71
N GLY A 289 9.54 4.77 9.03
CA GLY A 289 10.40 4.00 9.91
C GLY A 289 9.94 4.03 11.38
N PRO A 290 10.79 3.55 12.31
CA PRO A 290 10.50 3.66 13.74
C PRO A 290 10.31 5.12 14.16
N ALA A 291 9.36 5.38 15.06
CA ALA A 291 9.12 6.73 15.58
C ALA A 291 10.37 7.28 16.27
N SER A 292 10.93 8.39 15.77
CA SER A 292 12.13 9.00 16.33
C SER A 292 11.84 10.00 17.45
N ARG A 293 10.69 10.68 17.43
CA ARG A 293 10.15 11.55 18.48
C ARG A 293 8.63 11.66 18.34
N ARG A 294 7.90 11.48 19.43
CA ARG A 294 6.46 11.74 19.48
C ARG A 294 6.25 13.26 19.61
N THR A 295 5.85 13.90 18.53
CA THR A 295 5.30 15.26 18.57
C THR A 295 3.83 15.13 18.23
N ALA A 296 2.93 15.49 19.13
CA ALA A 296 1.48 15.48 18.91
C ALA A 296 1.08 16.57 17.91
N ALA A 297 1.56 16.46 16.66
CA ALA A 297 1.30 17.38 15.58
C ALA A 297 0.67 16.64 14.39
N ALA A 298 -0.37 17.23 13.79
CA ALA A 298 -0.94 16.72 12.56
C ALA A 298 0.11 16.76 11.45
N ARG A 299 0.33 15.63 10.80
CA ARG A 299 1.25 15.47 9.65
C ARG A 299 0.48 15.42 8.34
N VAL A 300 -0.69 14.79 8.36
CA VAL A 300 -1.50 14.56 7.18
C VAL A 300 -2.96 14.84 7.52
N VAL A 301 -3.63 15.54 6.62
CA VAL A 301 -5.10 15.67 6.58
C VAL A 301 -5.59 14.78 5.44
N THR A 302 -6.45 13.82 5.73
CA THR A 302 -6.96 12.88 4.72
C THR A 302 -8.43 12.54 4.97
N GLY A 303 -9.03 11.71 4.15
CA GLY A 303 -10.39 11.24 4.37
C GLY A 303 -10.88 10.26 3.32
N LEU A 304 -12.04 9.68 3.59
CA LEU A 304 -12.70 8.67 2.79
C LEU A 304 -14.16 9.05 2.55
N GLU A 305 -14.63 8.81 1.34
CA GLU A 305 -16.05 8.74 0.97
C GLU A 305 -16.58 7.31 1.16
N GLY A 306 -17.89 7.12 1.03
CA GLY A 306 -18.51 5.80 1.14
C GLY A 306 -18.41 5.22 2.55
N VAL A 307 -18.76 6.04 3.54
CA VAL A 307 -18.75 5.67 4.96
C VAL A 307 -20.19 5.57 5.48
N ALA A 308 -20.44 4.57 6.29
CA ALA A 308 -21.67 4.45 7.07
C ALA A 308 -21.38 4.51 8.58
N MET A 309 -22.30 5.09 9.33
CA MET A 309 -22.26 5.10 10.79
C MET A 309 -23.29 4.12 11.35
N VAL A 310 -22.82 3.11 12.04
CA VAL A 310 -23.65 2.20 12.84
C VAL A 310 -23.84 2.80 14.21
N THR A 311 -25.09 2.95 14.62
CA THR A 311 -25.47 3.50 15.93
C THR A 311 -26.29 2.47 16.70
N ALA A 312 -25.94 2.25 17.94
CA ALA A 312 -26.63 1.31 18.82
C ALA A 312 -26.76 1.88 20.24
N ALA A 313 -27.88 1.55 20.90
CA ALA A 313 -27.97 1.71 22.34
C ALA A 313 -27.13 0.63 23.01
N ALA A 314 -26.11 1.03 23.77
CA ALA A 314 -25.26 0.10 24.47
C ALA A 314 -25.54 0.10 25.98
N PRO A 315 -25.41 -1.06 26.67
CA PRO A 315 -25.55 -1.11 28.11
C PRO A 315 -24.47 -0.26 28.79
N ALA A 316 -24.80 0.26 29.98
CA ALA A 316 -23.81 0.94 30.80
C ALA A 316 -22.67 -0.01 31.15
N GLY A 317 -21.42 0.41 30.90
CA GLY A 317 -20.24 -0.40 31.17
C GLY A 317 -18.96 0.31 30.71
N PRO A 318 -17.80 -0.20 31.08
CA PRO A 318 -16.53 0.39 30.63
C PRO A 318 -16.35 0.16 29.12
N GLN A 319 -16.33 1.24 28.35
CA GLN A 319 -15.95 1.31 26.93
C GLN A 319 -16.72 0.34 25.98
N PRO A 320 -18.05 0.33 25.95
CA PRO A 320 -18.80 -0.57 25.08
C PRO A 320 -18.48 -0.35 23.59
N GLY A 321 -18.12 0.87 23.18
CA GLY A 321 -17.70 1.18 21.83
C GLY A 321 -16.42 0.47 21.41
N ALA A 322 -15.44 0.39 22.29
CA ALA A 322 -14.19 -0.33 22.01
C ALA A 322 -14.43 -1.85 21.88
N SER A 323 -15.27 -2.42 22.74
CA SER A 323 -15.62 -3.85 22.67
C SER A 323 -16.34 -4.21 21.38
N LEU A 324 -17.28 -3.38 20.92
CA LEU A 324 -17.98 -3.60 19.66
C LEU A 324 -17.07 -3.38 18.45
N ALA A 325 -16.19 -2.38 18.50
CA ALA A 325 -15.17 -2.16 17.47
C ALA A 325 -14.25 -3.37 17.33
N ALA A 326 -13.77 -3.93 18.46
CA ALA A 326 -12.94 -5.14 18.45
C ALA A 326 -13.69 -6.35 17.84
N CYS A 327 -14.95 -6.55 18.19
CA CYS A 327 -15.78 -7.62 17.61
C CYS A 327 -15.91 -7.49 16.08
N LEU A 328 -16.10 -6.28 15.56
CA LEU A 328 -16.15 -6.04 14.11
C LEU A 328 -14.79 -6.31 13.43
N GLN A 329 -13.68 -5.92 14.07
CA GLN A 329 -12.33 -6.18 13.56
C GLN A 329 -12.01 -7.68 13.55
N GLU A 330 -12.39 -8.45 14.57
CA GLU A 330 -12.27 -9.91 14.60
C GLU A 330 -13.07 -10.58 13.47
N ALA A 331 -14.19 -9.98 13.07
CA ALA A 331 -14.97 -10.41 11.91
C ALA A 331 -14.42 -9.94 10.55
N GLY A 332 -13.23 -9.29 10.54
CA GLY A 332 -12.57 -8.77 9.33
C GLY A 332 -13.13 -7.45 8.80
N ILE A 333 -13.94 -6.73 9.58
CA ILE A 333 -14.51 -5.43 9.19
C ILE A 333 -13.55 -4.29 9.59
N THR A 334 -13.25 -3.41 8.66
CA THR A 334 -12.44 -2.22 8.94
C THR A 334 -13.24 -1.20 9.76
N VAL A 335 -12.83 -0.95 10.99
CA VAL A 335 -13.41 0.10 11.85
C VAL A 335 -12.68 1.42 11.58
N LEU A 336 -13.38 2.39 11.01
CA LEU A 336 -12.87 3.73 10.69
C LEU A 336 -12.86 4.68 11.89
N GLY A 337 -13.63 4.36 12.91
CA GLY A 337 -13.67 5.09 14.17
C GLY A 337 -14.82 4.59 15.04
N PHE A 338 -14.70 4.80 16.33
CA PHE A 338 -15.76 4.49 17.28
C PHE A 338 -15.82 5.53 18.39
N GLY A 339 -16.99 5.69 18.99
CA GLY A 339 -17.17 6.64 20.09
C GLY A 339 -18.48 6.38 20.82
N GLN A 340 -18.64 7.08 21.93
CA GLN A 340 -19.83 7.04 22.75
C GLN A 340 -20.43 8.45 22.85
N THR A 341 -21.73 8.55 22.69
CA THR A 341 -22.45 9.82 22.84
C THR A 341 -23.43 9.67 24.02
N GLY A 342 -23.23 10.47 25.05
CA GLY A 342 -23.99 10.30 26.31
C GLY A 342 -23.70 8.98 27.00
N SER A 343 -24.59 8.56 27.90
CA SER A 343 -24.39 7.34 28.70
C SER A 343 -24.73 6.03 28.00
N CYS A 344 -25.44 6.08 26.85
CA CYS A 344 -26.11 4.89 26.31
C CYS A 344 -26.03 4.70 24.79
N HIS A 345 -25.29 5.49 24.03
CA HIS A 345 -25.21 5.33 22.58
C HIS A 345 -23.78 5.16 22.10
N VAL A 346 -23.54 4.08 21.35
CA VAL A 346 -22.28 3.81 20.66
C VAL A 346 -22.45 4.16 19.19
N ARG A 347 -21.43 4.79 18.61
CA ARG A 347 -21.31 5.08 17.19
C ARG A 347 -20.03 4.47 16.64
N ILE A 348 -20.16 3.74 15.52
CA ILE A 348 -19.03 3.10 14.86
C ILE A 348 -19.09 3.48 13.37
N ALA A 349 -18.03 4.05 12.85
CA ALA A 349 -17.88 4.33 11.43
C ALA A 349 -17.20 3.14 10.73
N VAL A 350 -17.80 2.68 9.64
CA VAL A 350 -17.34 1.56 8.82
C VAL A 350 -17.43 1.92 7.33
N PRO A 351 -16.75 1.21 6.43
CA PRO A 351 -17.02 1.32 4.99
C PRO A 351 -18.49 1.03 4.70
N GLU A 352 -19.10 1.79 3.79
CA GLU A 352 -20.53 1.68 3.48
C GLU A 352 -20.92 0.28 2.97
N GLY A 353 -20.05 -0.38 2.20
CA GLY A 353 -20.25 -1.77 1.75
C GLY A 353 -20.30 -2.80 2.88
N GLU A 354 -19.81 -2.47 4.09
CA GLU A 354 -19.84 -3.33 5.27
C GLU A 354 -20.94 -2.94 6.29
N ALA A 355 -21.76 -1.94 5.97
CA ALA A 355 -22.71 -1.35 6.90
C ALA A 355 -23.73 -2.35 7.43
N GLU A 356 -24.34 -3.14 6.53
CA GLU A 356 -25.37 -4.11 6.91
C GLU A 356 -24.80 -5.27 7.73
N ARG A 357 -23.69 -5.82 7.30
CA ARG A 357 -22.98 -6.87 8.03
C ARG A 357 -22.54 -6.40 9.42
N SER A 358 -22.06 -5.14 9.51
CA SER A 358 -21.72 -4.52 10.79
C SER A 358 -22.93 -4.35 11.69
N ARG A 359 -24.07 -3.91 11.13
CA ARG A 359 -25.34 -3.75 11.84
C ARG A 359 -25.80 -5.07 12.46
N GLU A 360 -25.78 -6.16 11.66
CA GLU A 360 -26.17 -7.49 12.11
C GLU A 360 -25.28 -8.03 13.23
N LEU A 361 -23.93 -7.91 13.09
CA LEU A 361 -23.00 -8.36 14.11
C LEU A 361 -23.15 -7.57 15.42
N VAL A 362 -23.34 -6.25 15.35
CA VAL A 362 -23.57 -5.41 16.52
C VAL A 362 -24.90 -5.79 17.19
N ALA A 363 -25.98 -6.01 16.41
CA ALA A 363 -27.29 -6.44 16.94
C ALA A 363 -27.19 -7.80 17.62
N ALA A 364 -26.52 -8.77 17.02
CA ALA A 364 -26.29 -10.10 17.61
C ALA A 364 -25.48 -10.01 18.91
N ARG A 365 -24.48 -9.16 18.98
CA ARG A 365 -23.63 -8.99 20.17
C ARG A 365 -24.35 -8.30 21.32
N LEU A 366 -25.26 -7.37 21.02
CA LEU A 366 -26.02 -6.63 22.03
C LEU A 366 -27.26 -7.39 22.52
N GLY A 367 -27.82 -8.28 21.70
CA GLY A 367 -28.98 -9.13 22.02
C GLY A 367 -30.31 -8.39 22.20
N ARG A 368 -30.31 -7.07 22.34
CA ARG A 368 -31.51 -6.23 22.50
C ARG A 368 -31.27 -4.80 22.05
N GLY A 369 -32.32 -4.13 21.58
CA GLY A 369 -32.32 -2.71 21.20
C GLY A 369 -32.11 -2.48 19.70
N PRO A 370 -32.53 -1.30 19.19
CA PRO A 370 -32.38 -0.96 17.79
C PRO A 370 -30.90 -0.71 17.45
N VAL A 371 -30.46 -1.25 16.31
CA VAL A 371 -29.20 -0.91 15.68
C VAL A 371 -29.50 -0.32 14.32
N GLU A 372 -29.11 0.93 14.13
CA GLU A 372 -29.30 1.66 12.87
C GLU A 372 -27.98 1.80 12.13
N SER A 373 -28.05 1.77 10.80
CA SER A 373 -26.93 2.18 9.93
C SER A 373 -27.38 3.33 9.02
N ARG A 374 -26.49 4.31 8.83
CA ARG A 374 -26.73 5.45 7.94
C ARG A 374 -25.53 5.68 7.05
N GLY A 375 -25.70 5.55 5.75
CA GLY A 375 -24.71 5.82 4.71
C GLY A 375 -24.66 7.29 4.28
N ASP A 376 -24.11 7.53 3.10
CA ASP A 376 -23.88 8.86 2.51
C ASP A 376 -23.05 9.79 3.42
N GLN A 377 -22.03 9.21 4.04
CA GLN A 377 -21.14 9.90 4.94
C GLN A 377 -19.69 9.84 4.43
N CYS A 378 -18.87 10.68 5.00
CA CYS A 378 -17.42 10.66 4.82
C CYS A 378 -16.72 10.74 6.17
N VAL A 379 -15.49 10.29 6.21
CA VAL A 379 -14.57 10.51 7.32
C VAL A 379 -13.51 11.51 6.87
N VAL A 380 -13.27 12.53 7.69
CA VAL A 380 -12.07 13.36 7.61
C VAL A 380 -11.18 13.06 8.81
N ALA A 381 -9.90 12.98 8.59
CA ALA A 381 -8.92 12.55 9.58
C ALA A 381 -7.74 13.52 9.70
N LEU A 382 -7.30 13.74 10.93
CA LEU A 382 -6.00 14.27 11.25
C LEU A 382 -5.10 13.11 11.66
N VAL A 383 -3.95 12.98 11.03
CA VAL A 383 -3.00 11.89 11.27
C VAL A 383 -1.64 12.46 11.67
N GLY A 384 -1.07 11.91 12.75
CA GLY A 384 0.22 12.33 13.30
C GLY A 384 0.54 11.56 14.57
N ASP A 385 1.82 11.47 14.94
CA ASP A 385 2.26 10.68 16.11
C ASP A 385 1.56 11.09 17.40
N GLY A 386 0.74 10.22 17.97
CA GLY A 386 0.05 10.42 19.25
C GLY A 386 -1.08 11.46 19.25
N ILE A 387 -1.51 11.94 18.09
CA ILE A 387 -2.53 13.00 17.95
C ILE A 387 -3.91 12.57 18.45
N GLY A 388 -4.21 11.28 18.45
CA GLY A 388 -5.48 10.70 18.92
C GLY A 388 -5.56 10.58 20.44
N THR A 389 -4.46 10.78 21.16
CA THR A 389 -4.46 10.77 22.61
C THR A 389 -5.08 12.08 23.10
N ASP A 390 -6.32 12.04 23.60
CA ASP A 390 -7.13 13.21 24.03
C ASP A 390 -7.43 14.24 22.90
N GLY A 391 -7.20 13.86 21.64
CA GLY A 391 -7.38 14.75 20.47
C GLY A 391 -8.82 15.03 20.08
N GLU A 392 -9.80 14.23 20.52
CA GLU A 392 -11.19 14.32 20.07
C GLU A 392 -11.84 15.66 20.43
N ALA A 393 -11.72 16.06 21.69
CA ALA A 393 -12.30 17.34 22.15
C ALA A 393 -11.65 18.54 21.45
N THR A 394 -10.35 18.45 21.18
CA THR A 394 -9.61 19.49 20.47
C THR A 394 -10.03 19.53 19.00
N PHE A 395 -10.20 18.39 18.37
CA PHE A 395 -10.66 18.30 16.98
C PHE A 395 -12.11 18.78 16.84
N ALA A 396 -13.00 18.40 17.77
CA ALA A 396 -14.39 18.89 17.79
C ALA A 396 -14.43 20.43 17.85
N ARG A 397 -13.70 21.05 18.78
CA ARG A 397 -13.61 22.52 18.87
C ARG A 397 -13.04 23.17 17.59
N LEU A 398 -12.09 22.53 16.94
CA LEU A 398 -11.54 23.01 15.68
C LEU A 398 -12.60 23.00 14.58
N LEU A 399 -13.33 21.89 14.45
CA LEU A 399 -14.41 21.76 13.46
C LEU A 399 -15.51 22.81 13.67
N ASP A 400 -15.92 23.03 14.91
CA ASP A 400 -16.91 24.07 15.25
C ASP A 400 -16.43 25.49 14.84
N ARG A 401 -15.18 25.82 15.14
CA ARG A 401 -14.58 27.12 14.75
C ARG A 401 -14.49 27.31 13.25
N LEU A 402 -14.31 26.22 12.51
CA LEU A 402 -14.21 26.21 11.04
C LEU A 402 -15.59 26.05 10.38
N HIS A 403 -16.66 26.02 11.16
CA HIS A 403 -18.04 25.80 10.68
C HIS A 403 -18.15 24.53 9.80
N LEU A 404 -17.49 23.46 10.21
CA LEU A 404 -17.57 22.15 9.60
C LEU A 404 -18.54 21.26 10.39
N PRO A 405 -19.72 20.91 9.83
CA PRO A 405 -20.79 20.24 10.56
C PRO A 405 -20.48 18.75 10.76
N ALA A 406 -19.72 18.45 11.80
CA ALA A 406 -19.43 17.07 12.17
C ALA A 406 -20.65 16.38 12.78
N LEU A 407 -20.99 15.19 12.31
CA LEU A 407 -22.00 14.31 12.88
C LEU A 407 -21.49 13.63 14.15
N ALA A 408 -20.20 13.31 14.16
CA ALA A 408 -19.48 12.77 15.31
C ALA A 408 -17.97 13.01 15.17
N VAL A 409 -17.28 13.15 16.30
CA VAL A 409 -15.82 12.98 16.39
C VAL A 409 -15.57 11.66 17.12
N LEU A 410 -14.74 10.81 16.53
CA LEU A 410 -14.59 9.43 16.94
C LEU A 410 -13.11 9.10 17.20
N ARG A 411 -12.90 8.18 18.14
CA ARG A 411 -11.59 7.53 18.38
C ARG A 411 -11.26 6.54 17.28
N ARG A 412 -9.97 6.35 17.11
CA ARG A 412 -9.41 5.22 16.38
C ARG A 412 -8.82 4.21 17.38
N PRO A 413 -8.67 2.93 16.99
CA PRO A 413 -7.86 1.99 17.77
C PRO A 413 -6.40 2.45 17.91
N SER A 414 -5.87 3.15 16.91
CA SER A 414 -4.52 3.74 16.92
C SER A 414 -4.52 5.13 17.59
N PRO A 415 -3.49 5.45 18.40
CA PRO A 415 -3.33 6.78 18.97
C PRO A 415 -2.83 7.83 17.97
N ASP A 416 -2.51 7.43 16.73
CA ASP A 416 -1.86 8.27 15.73
C ASP A 416 -2.85 8.97 14.79
N SER A 417 -4.15 8.89 15.09
CA SER A 417 -5.17 9.60 14.32
C SER A 417 -6.41 9.93 15.15
N VAL A 418 -7.12 10.96 14.73
CA VAL A 418 -8.48 11.29 15.16
C VAL A 418 -9.34 11.55 13.94
N VAL A 419 -10.59 11.11 13.98
CA VAL A 419 -11.49 11.18 12.84
C VAL A 419 -12.78 11.91 13.18
N ALA A 420 -13.34 12.60 12.18
CA ALA A 420 -14.69 13.14 12.25
C ALA A 420 -15.53 12.58 11.10
N VAL A 421 -16.78 12.26 11.41
CA VAL A 421 -17.78 11.84 10.42
C VAL A 421 -18.60 13.05 10.02
N LEU A 422 -18.71 13.29 8.72
CA LEU A 422 -19.53 14.35 8.12
C LEU A 422 -20.44 13.75 7.03
N ARG A 423 -21.38 14.53 6.51
CA ARG A 423 -22.10 14.15 5.29
C ARG A 423 -21.15 14.16 4.09
N GLY A 424 -21.31 13.23 3.15
CA GLY A 424 -20.36 12.95 2.06
C GLY A 424 -19.90 14.20 1.29
N HIS A 425 -20.83 15.12 0.96
CA HIS A 425 -20.54 16.33 0.21
C HIS A 425 -19.61 17.34 0.92
N PHE A 426 -19.36 17.19 2.23
CA PHE A 426 -18.44 18.07 2.98
C PHE A 426 -16.97 17.62 2.89
N LEU A 427 -16.64 16.43 2.39
CA LEU A 427 -15.27 15.88 2.44
C LEU A 427 -14.23 16.84 1.86
N ARG A 428 -14.45 17.29 0.63
CA ARG A 428 -13.50 18.20 -0.06
C ARG A 428 -13.28 19.48 0.74
N ARG A 429 -14.37 20.15 1.14
CA ARG A 429 -14.32 21.38 1.93
C ARG A 429 -13.56 21.16 3.24
N ALA A 430 -13.88 20.09 3.96
CA ALA A 430 -13.25 19.79 5.25
C ALA A 430 -11.74 19.56 5.12
N ILE A 431 -11.30 18.76 4.14
CA ILE A 431 -9.87 18.53 3.89
C ILE A 431 -9.15 19.84 3.55
N THR A 432 -9.70 20.65 2.62
CA THR A 432 -9.08 21.92 2.21
C THR A 432 -8.95 22.88 3.39
N THR A 433 -10.05 23.13 4.12
CA THR A 433 -10.06 24.07 5.24
C THR A 433 -9.14 23.63 6.38
N LEU A 434 -9.12 22.34 6.70
CA LEU A 434 -8.23 21.82 7.76
C LEU A 434 -6.76 21.90 7.34
N HIS A 435 -6.44 21.59 6.07
CA HIS A 435 -5.08 21.69 5.57
C HIS A 435 -4.57 23.12 5.56
N GLU A 436 -5.35 24.09 5.05
CA GLU A 436 -5.02 25.51 5.10
C GLU A 436 -4.76 26.00 6.53
N THR A 437 -5.59 25.55 7.47
CA THR A 437 -5.48 25.97 8.88
C THR A 437 -4.27 25.36 9.59
N LEU A 438 -4.02 24.07 9.38
CA LEU A 438 -3.05 23.31 10.19
C LEU A 438 -1.67 23.24 9.56
N VAL A 439 -1.60 23.21 8.23
CA VAL A 439 -0.35 23.01 7.49
C VAL A 439 0.22 24.32 6.97
N LEU A 440 -0.63 25.19 6.40
CA LEU A 440 -0.20 26.45 5.82
C LEU A 440 -0.19 27.63 6.80
N GLY A 441 -0.64 27.41 8.04
CA GLY A 441 -0.62 28.48 9.07
C GLY A 441 -1.61 29.62 8.82
N GLY A 442 -2.81 29.29 8.32
CA GLY A 442 -3.89 30.26 8.06
C GLY A 442 -4.31 31.08 9.29
N PRO A 443 -5.21 32.11 9.12
CA PRO A 443 -5.50 33.14 10.13
C PRO A 443 -6.07 32.65 11.47
N ALA A 444 -6.36 31.38 11.61
CA ALA A 444 -6.80 30.74 12.86
C ALA A 444 -5.62 30.36 13.80
N GLY A 445 -4.47 31.00 13.69
CA GLY A 445 -3.23 30.76 14.44
C GLY A 445 -3.32 30.82 15.96
N GLY A 446 -4.13 29.96 16.58
CA GLY A 446 -4.35 29.94 18.03
C GLY A 446 -4.39 28.58 18.69
N MET A 447 -4.14 27.48 17.99
CA MET A 447 -4.15 26.15 18.61
C MET A 447 -2.76 25.50 18.60
N LYS A 448 -1.92 25.87 19.56
CA LYS A 448 -0.58 25.28 19.78
C LYS A 448 -0.59 23.75 19.96
N ALA A 449 -1.74 23.13 20.21
CA ALA A 449 -1.87 21.68 20.38
C ALA A 449 -1.65 20.86 19.08
N PHE A 450 -1.88 21.46 17.89
CA PHE A 450 -1.68 20.81 16.60
C PHE A 450 -0.63 21.50 15.71
N THR A 451 -0.15 22.70 16.13
CA THR A 451 0.76 23.53 15.34
C THR A 451 2.15 23.63 15.97
N HIS A 452 2.88 22.54 16.15
CA HIS A 452 4.32 22.70 16.16
C HIS A 452 4.79 22.84 14.70
N ARG A 453 5.53 23.96 14.42
CA ARG A 453 6.20 24.22 13.14
C ARG A 453 6.74 22.92 12.56
N TRP A 454 6.51 22.73 11.27
CA TRP A 454 7.24 21.78 10.45
C TRP A 454 8.73 22.07 10.60
N ASP A 455 9.34 21.51 11.61
CA ASP A 455 10.79 21.40 11.64
C ASP A 455 11.13 20.43 10.50
N VAL A 456 11.59 20.99 9.40
CA VAL A 456 12.23 20.26 8.31
C VAL A 456 13.57 19.79 8.89
N ALA A 457 13.49 18.89 9.88
CA ALA A 457 14.65 18.21 10.40
C ALA A 457 15.22 17.41 9.23
N THR A 458 16.40 17.82 8.81
CA THR A 458 17.31 17.13 7.90
C THR A 458 17.14 15.61 8.02
N PRO A 459 17.03 14.88 6.90
CA PRO A 459 16.86 13.42 6.98
C PRO A 459 18.01 12.83 7.79
N ILE A 460 17.67 12.15 8.90
CA ILE A 460 18.61 11.44 9.79
C ILE A 460 19.14 10.18 9.09
N TRP A 461 19.47 10.32 7.83
CA TRP A 461 20.13 9.26 7.06
C TRP A 461 21.39 9.80 6.39
N GLN A 462 22.32 10.26 7.21
CA GLN A 462 23.73 10.22 6.87
C GLN A 462 24.21 8.82 7.23
N GLY A 463 24.54 8.01 6.21
CA GLY A 463 25.19 6.73 6.39
C GLY A 463 26.49 6.91 7.18
N GLY A 464 26.40 6.79 8.47
CA GLY A 464 27.50 6.71 9.41
C GLY A 464 27.34 5.40 10.17
N ARG A 465 28.27 4.47 9.93
CA ARG A 465 28.53 3.37 10.87
C ARG A 465 29.01 3.94 12.19
N PRO A 466 28.74 3.27 13.34
CA PRO A 466 29.63 3.37 14.45
C PRO A 466 30.97 2.70 14.13
#